data_49dc30b0b2885ced3e4f0bbf6e9b6a7a
#
_entry.id   49dc30b0b2885ced3e4f0bbf6e9b6a7a
#
_cell.length_a   1.000
_cell.length_b   1.000
_cell.length_c   1.000
_cell.angle_alpha   90.00
_cell.angle_beta   90.00
_cell.angle_gamma   90.00
#
_symmetry.space_group_name_H-M   'P 1'
#
loop_
_entity.id
_entity.type
_entity.pdbx_description
1 polymer ?
#
loop_
_entity_poly.entity_id
_entity_poly.type
_entity_poly.pdbx_seq_one_letter_code
_entity_poly.pdbx_strand_id
1 'polypeptide(L)'
;MNKYLFGIYRVVVPKPLRTAILKKSLRKKILDHFASMPPAEISEEHREIITFLQYNPLGIFSYDFGLKYHPSEIEVFHDGELKMNFVILDGRKLYFKKRWGPSRIRRGFSDLMREQDPESPHRYLTPDFAVSEDDVVADIGAAEGNFSLSVIEKVRKCYLFEYNRDWAGALNVTFAPFGEKAAIINKMVSDRNDDSHIRLDTFLDEHKDVTLLKIDVDGAEEEVMRGCLEILKSNRPLRILFCTYHKAGDERTYTDLLTHYGFRVKPSRGYMIPFYDKKIIAPWLRRGLIRAIR
;
A
#
# COMPACT_ATOMS: atom_id res chain seq x y z
N MET A 1 -18.13 22.50 -15.03
CA MET A 1 -17.11 23.58 -15.16
C MET A 1 -16.48 23.47 -16.54
N ASN A 2 -16.46 24.54 -17.36
CA ASN A 2 -15.96 24.54 -18.74
C ASN A 2 -14.45 24.19 -18.74
N LYS A 3 -13.98 23.39 -19.73
CA LYS A 3 -12.55 22.97 -19.85
C LYS A 3 -11.56 24.14 -19.79
N TYR A 4 -11.93 25.29 -20.35
CA TYR A 4 -11.14 26.53 -20.33
C TYR A 4 -11.00 27.13 -18.91
N LEU A 5 -12.10 27.23 -18.16
CA LEU A 5 -12.10 27.70 -16.78
C LEU A 5 -11.30 26.76 -15.86
N PHE A 6 -11.34 25.45 -16.14
CA PHE A 6 -10.56 24.48 -15.41
C PHE A 6 -9.04 24.61 -15.68
N GLY A 7 -8.67 24.94 -16.94
CA GLY A 7 -7.28 25.25 -17.31
C GLY A 7 -6.72 26.46 -16.55
N ILE A 8 -7.47 27.57 -16.57
CA ILE A 8 -7.12 28.81 -15.85
C ILE A 8 -7.01 28.54 -14.34
N TYR A 9 -7.95 27.85 -13.74
CA TYR A 9 -7.94 27.47 -12.33
C TYR A 9 -6.66 26.70 -11.94
N ARG A 10 -6.19 25.78 -12.79
CA ARG A 10 -4.96 25.00 -12.57
C ARG A 10 -3.69 25.85 -12.60
N VAL A 11 -3.68 26.91 -13.37
CA VAL A 11 -2.52 27.82 -13.51
C VAL A 11 -2.50 28.84 -12.38
N VAL A 12 -3.66 29.41 -12.04
CA VAL A 12 -3.78 30.52 -11.09
C VAL A 12 -3.79 30.04 -9.63
N VAL A 13 -4.37 28.88 -9.35
CA VAL A 13 -4.49 28.37 -7.96
C VAL A 13 -3.37 27.38 -7.66
N PRO A 14 -2.47 27.67 -6.69
CA PRO A 14 -1.38 26.75 -6.31
C PRO A 14 -1.89 25.36 -5.91
N LYS A 15 -1.11 24.31 -6.24
CA LYS A 15 -1.48 22.90 -5.96
C LYS A 15 -1.88 22.67 -4.51
N PRO A 16 -1.19 23.19 -3.46
CA PRO A 16 -1.60 23.00 -2.07
C PRO A 16 -3.00 23.55 -1.78
N LEU A 17 -3.32 24.73 -2.29
CA LEU A 17 -4.63 25.35 -2.09
C LEU A 17 -5.74 24.56 -2.80
N ARG A 18 -5.49 24.09 -4.03
CA ARG A 18 -6.45 23.19 -4.75
C ARG A 18 -6.71 21.91 -3.97
N THR A 19 -5.67 21.31 -3.40
CA THR A 19 -5.79 20.10 -2.56
C THR A 19 -6.59 20.39 -1.29
N ALA A 20 -6.38 21.52 -0.64
CA ALA A 20 -7.15 21.92 0.54
C ALA A 20 -8.64 22.13 0.22
N ILE A 21 -8.95 22.81 -0.90
CA ILE A 21 -10.33 23.01 -1.37
C ILE A 21 -11.00 21.65 -1.68
N LEU A 22 -10.29 20.76 -2.38
CA LEU A 22 -10.77 19.40 -2.67
C LEU A 22 -11.09 18.64 -1.39
N LYS A 23 -10.16 18.59 -0.44
CA LYS A 23 -10.35 17.91 0.83
C LYS A 23 -11.53 18.47 1.63
N LYS A 24 -11.66 19.80 1.69
CA LYS A 24 -12.80 20.48 2.36
C LYS A 24 -14.14 20.11 1.70
N SER A 25 -14.20 20.13 0.37
CA SER A 25 -15.40 19.76 -0.38
C SER A 25 -15.75 18.28 -0.19
N LEU A 26 -14.77 17.39 -0.27
CA LEU A 26 -14.99 15.95 -0.10
C LEU A 26 -15.41 15.60 1.33
N ARG A 27 -14.76 16.23 2.34
CA ARG A 27 -15.18 16.10 3.75
C ARG A 27 -16.65 16.42 3.92
N LYS A 28 -17.11 17.57 3.37
CA LYS A 28 -18.52 17.96 3.43
C LYS A 28 -19.43 16.90 2.78
N LYS A 29 -19.09 16.42 1.58
CA LYS A 29 -19.87 15.39 0.88
C LYS A 29 -19.99 14.10 1.68
N ILE A 30 -18.90 13.64 2.32
CA ILE A 30 -18.92 12.43 3.17
C ILE A 30 -19.87 12.66 4.36
N LEU A 31 -19.72 13.76 5.07
CA LEU A 31 -20.57 14.08 6.23
C LEU A 31 -22.05 14.22 5.84
N ASP A 32 -22.36 14.93 4.75
CA ASP A 32 -23.74 15.10 4.25
C ASP A 32 -24.36 13.75 3.85
N HIS A 33 -23.57 12.87 3.20
CA HIS A 33 -24.02 11.54 2.78
C HIS A 33 -24.46 10.70 3.99
N PHE A 34 -23.59 10.58 4.98
CA PHE A 34 -23.89 9.76 6.16
C PHE A 34 -24.98 10.41 7.05
N ALA A 35 -25.08 11.74 7.07
CA ALA A 35 -26.17 12.43 7.76
C ALA A 35 -27.55 12.16 7.12
N SER A 36 -27.60 11.80 5.82
CA SER A 36 -28.84 11.44 5.12
C SER A 36 -29.22 9.96 5.26
N MET A 37 -28.34 9.12 5.84
CA MET A 37 -28.60 7.69 6.01
C MET A 37 -29.31 7.40 7.33
N PRO A 38 -30.17 6.36 7.38
CA PRO A 38 -30.70 5.86 8.64
C PRO A 38 -29.57 5.45 9.61
N PRO A 39 -29.62 5.83 10.90
CA PRO A 39 -28.54 5.50 11.86
C PRO A 39 -28.23 4.01 11.98
N ALA A 40 -29.21 3.13 11.72
CA ALA A 40 -29.05 1.67 11.76
C ALA A 40 -28.20 1.13 10.60
N GLU A 41 -28.08 1.86 9.49
CA GLU A 41 -27.27 1.47 8.32
C GLU A 41 -25.81 1.95 8.43
N ILE A 42 -25.51 2.80 9.41
CA ILE A 42 -24.17 3.32 9.65
C ILE A 42 -23.41 2.36 10.56
N SER A 43 -22.42 1.64 10.02
CA SER A 43 -21.58 0.73 10.81
C SER A 43 -20.72 1.48 11.84
N GLU A 44 -20.17 0.75 12.82
CA GLU A 44 -19.22 1.32 13.79
C GLU A 44 -17.99 1.93 13.09
N GLU A 45 -17.45 1.24 12.10
CA GLU A 45 -16.31 1.71 11.32
C GLU A 45 -16.59 3.03 10.57
N HIS A 46 -17.82 3.19 10.07
CA HIS A 46 -18.25 4.46 9.47
C HIS A 46 -18.35 5.57 10.53
N ARG A 47 -18.89 5.26 11.72
CA ARG A 47 -19.01 6.23 12.82
C ARG A 47 -17.65 6.75 13.28
N GLU A 48 -16.63 5.89 13.36
CA GLU A 48 -15.27 6.31 13.69
C GLU A 48 -14.76 7.40 12.73
N ILE A 49 -14.88 7.18 11.41
CA ILE A 49 -14.47 8.15 10.39
C ILE A 49 -15.30 9.43 10.45
N ILE A 50 -16.62 9.32 10.59
CA ILE A 50 -17.53 10.47 10.66
C ILE A 50 -17.17 11.33 11.87
N THR A 51 -16.97 10.73 13.04
CA THR A 51 -16.57 11.41 14.26
C THR A 51 -15.25 12.15 14.07
N PHE A 52 -14.24 11.47 13.52
CA PHE A 52 -12.97 12.11 13.21
C PHE A 52 -13.15 13.31 12.27
N LEU A 53 -13.90 13.14 11.18
CA LEU A 53 -14.11 14.18 10.17
C LEU A 53 -14.95 15.36 10.69
N GLN A 54 -15.72 15.23 11.75
CA GLN A 54 -16.44 16.35 12.36
C GLN A 54 -15.49 17.40 12.96
N TYR A 55 -14.34 16.96 13.45
CA TYR A 55 -13.40 17.82 14.19
C TYR A 55 -12.06 18.04 13.48
N ASN A 56 -11.71 17.17 12.53
CA ASN A 56 -10.39 17.13 11.91
C ASN A 56 -10.45 17.32 10.39
N PRO A 57 -9.37 17.75 9.76
CA PRO A 57 -9.26 17.81 8.31
C PRO A 57 -9.21 16.40 7.70
N LEU A 58 -9.71 16.28 6.47
CA LEU A 58 -9.68 15.02 5.72
C LEU A 58 -8.24 14.63 5.35
N GLY A 59 -7.87 13.39 5.66
CA GLY A 59 -6.66 12.68 5.24
C GLY A 59 -7.01 11.38 4.53
N ILE A 60 -5.99 10.64 4.08
CA ILE A 60 -6.14 9.26 3.57
C ILE A 60 -6.62 8.37 4.72
N PHE A 61 -5.98 8.49 5.88
CA PHE A 61 -6.35 7.86 7.13
C PHE A 61 -7.02 8.92 8.01
N SER A 62 -8.36 8.93 8.04
CA SER A 62 -9.15 9.87 8.83
C SER A 62 -9.53 9.23 10.17
N TYR A 63 -8.51 9.05 11.02
CA TYR A 63 -8.56 8.44 12.36
C TYR A 63 -7.57 9.12 13.30
N ASP A 64 -7.83 9.01 14.61
CA ASP A 64 -7.01 9.63 15.65
C ASP A 64 -5.56 9.08 15.68
N PHE A 65 -5.37 7.79 15.39
CA PHE A 65 -4.03 7.21 15.34
C PHE A 65 -3.09 7.94 14.36
N GLY A 66 -3.64 8.51 13.28
CA GLY A 66 -2.86 9.23 12.28
C GLY A 66 -2.24 10.53 12.79
N LEU A 67 -2.78 11.08 13.89
CA LEU A 67 -2.33 12.35 14.46
C LEU A 67 -1.00 12.23 15.22
N LYS A 68 -0.61 11.02 15.64
CA LYS A 68 0.64 10.79 16.37
C LYS A 68 1.91 10.75 15.50
N TYR A 69 1.78 10.75 14.17
CA TYR A 69 2.92 10.68 13.26
C TYR A 69 3.24 12.03 12.64
N HIS A 70 4.25 12.71 13.17
CA HIS A 70 4.67 14.03 12.69
C HIS A 70 5.96 13.94 11.87
N PRO A 71 6.00 14.46 10.63
CA PRO A 71 7.22 14.46 9.83
C PRO A 71 8.42 15.15 10.49
N SER A 72 8.18 16.12 11.39
CA SER A 72 9.23 16.83 12.14
C SER A 72 9.99 15.96 13.11
N GLU A 73 9.39 14.85 13.57
CA GLU A 73 9.97 13.92 14.55
C GLU A 73 10.85 12.85 13.87
N ILE A 74 10.79 12.75 12.54
CA ILE A 74 11.55 11.77 11.79
C ILE A 74 13.01 12.23 11.65
N GLU A 75 13.92 11.46 12.22
CA GLU A 75 15.35 11.62 12.00
C GLU A 75 15.74 11.04 10.64
N VAL A 76 16.46 11.84 9.84
CA VAL A 76 16.99 11.42 8.54
C VAL A 76 18.50 11.54 8.58
N PHE A 77 19.17 10.44 8.33
CA PHE A 77 20.61 10.31 8.31
C PHE A 77 21.15 10.37 6.88
N HIS A 78 22.42 10.74 6.74
CA HIS A 78 23.11 10.75 5.45
C HIS A 78 24.29 9.78 5.46
N ASP A 79 24.34 8.91 4.47
CA ASP A 79 25.46 8.02 4.20
C ASP A 79 26.38 8.71 3.17
N GLY A 80 27.55 9.17 3.64
CA GLY A 80 28.51 9.95 2.82
C GLY A 80 29.17 9.13 1.71
N GLU A 81 29.37 7.83 1.90
CA GLU A 81 29.98 6.95 0.91
C GLU A 81 28.99 6.64 -0.23
N LEU A 82 27.79 6.25 0.12
CA LEU A 82 26.73 5.93 -0.84
C LEU A 82 26.05 7.17 -1.42
N LYS A 83 26.23 8.33 -0.78
CA LYS A 83 25.55 9.61 -1.09
C LYS A 83 24.02 9.41 -1.11
N MET A 84 23.51 8.70 -0.12
CA MET A 84 22.10 8.39 0.06
C MET A 84 21.63 8.75 1.46
N ASN A 85 20.35 9.06 1.58
CA ASN A 85 19.72 9.30 2.87
C ASN A 85 18.94 8.06 3.31
N PHE A 86 18.89 7.84 4.62
CA PHE A 86 18.16 6.74 5.23
C PHE A 86 17.47 7.17 6.53
N VAL A 87 16.53 6.35 6.97
CA VAL A 87 15.95 6.40 8.32
C VAL A 87 16.23 5.08 9.04
N ILE A 88 15.99 5.05 10.34
CA ILE A 88 16.02 3.80 11.10
C ILE A 88 14.59 3.26 11.24
N LEU A 89 14.36 2.05 10.78
CA LEU A 89 13.13 1.29 10.94
C LEU A 89 13.46 0.00 11.72
N ASP A 90 12.92 -0.14 12.92
CA ASP A 90 13.16 -1.30 13.80
C ASP A 90 14.67 -1.63 13.99
N GLY A 91 15.48 -0.59 14.19
CA GLY A 91 16.94 -0.70 14.36
C GLY A 91 17.74 -0.90 13.06
N ARG A 92 17.11 -0.89 11.89
CA ARG A 92 17.74 -1.13 10.59
C ARG A 92 17.67 0.07 9.68
N LYS A 93 18.67 0.24 8.82
CA LYS A 93 18.71 1.33 7.84
C LYS A 93 17.73 1.05 6.70
N LEU A 94 16.78 1.96 6.49
CA LEU A 94 15.90 1.99 5.32
C LEU A 94 16.35 3.14 4.42
N TYR A 95 16.97 2.82 3.28
CA TYR A 95 17.46 3.81 2.32
C TYR A 95 16.37 4.26 1.36
N PHE A 96 16.44 5.54 0.97
CA PHE A 96 15.52 6.14 0.00
C PHE A 96 16.22 6.45 -1.31
N LYS A 97 15.43 6.73 -2.36
CA LYS A 97 15.96 7.15 -3.66
C LYS A 97 17.02 8.24 -3.49
N LYS A 98 18.16 8.06 -4.14
CA LYS A 98 19.34 8.94 -4.03
C LYS A 98 19.01 10.43 -4.17
N ARG A 99 18.01 10.77 -4.99
CA ARG A 99 17.56 12.15 -5.24
C ARG A 99 16.57 12.70 -4.19
N TRP A 100 16.17 11.90 -3.18
CA TRP A 100 15.25 12.37 -2.15
C TRP A 100 15.99 13.08 -1.01
N GLY A 101 15.66 14.38 -0.83
CA GLY A 101 16.15 15.15 0.30
C GLY A 101 15.38 14.87 1.60
N PRO A 102 15.94 15.27 2.76
CA PRO A 102 15.40 14.97 4.09
C PRO A 102 13.92 15.33 4.27
N SER A 103 13.49 16.51 3.79
CA SER A 103 12.08 16.94 3.95
C SER A 103 11.09 16.03 3.21
N ARG A 104 11.48 15.45 2.08
CA ARG A 104 10.66 14.51 1.34
C ARG A 104 10.60 13.16 2.04
N ILE A 105 11.75 12.71 2.56
CA ILE A 105 11.87 11.46 3.31
C ILE A 105 11.03 11.51 4.59
N ARG A 106 11.14 12.60 5.37
CA ARG A 106 10.34 12.80 6.57
C ARG A 106 8.84 12.64 6.30
N ARG A 107 8.33 13.26 5.25
CA ARG A 107 6.91 13.12 4.87
C ARG A 107 6.56 11.70 4.45
N GLY A 108 7.34 11.12 3.52
CA GLY A 108 7.08 9.76 3.04
C GLY A 108 7.15 8.72 4.17
N PHE A 109 8.17 8.80 5.02
CA PHE A 109 8.29 7.85 6.14
C PHE A 109 7.20 8.04 7.20
N SER A 110 6.78 9.27 7.48
CA SER A 110 5.62 9.52 8.35
C SER A 110 4.33 8.91 7.77
N ASP A 111 4.16 8.94 6.45
CA ASP A 111 3.02 8.29 5.79
C ASP A 111 3.11 6.76 5.90
N LEU A 112 4.29 6.15 5.67
CA LEU A 112 4.52 4.71 5.88
C LEU A 112 4.23 4.26 7.31
N MET A 113 4.61 5.07 8.31
CA MET A 113 4.30 4.77 9.72
C MET A 113 2.79 4.77 9.98
N ARG A 114 2.04 5.70 9.36
CA ARG A 114 0.56 5.70 9.44
C ARG A 114 -0.05 4.47 8.76
N GLU A 115 0.48 4.08 7.62
CA GLU A 115 0.00 2.90 6.88
C GLU A 115 0.15 1.62 7.70
N GLN A 116 1.21 1.51 8.48
CA GLN A 116 1.52 0.30 9.24
C GLN A 116 1.19 0.40 10.73
N ASP A 117 0.47 1.46 11.15
CA ASP A 117 -0.06 1.56 12.51
C ASP A 117 -0.96 0.36 12.87
N PRO A 118 -0.95 -0.13 14.13
CA PRO A 118 -1.84 -1.21 14.56
C PRO A 118 -3.32 -1.01 14.24
N GLU A 119 -3.79 0.22 14.22
CA GLU A 119 -5.18 0.57 13.95
C GLU A 119 -5.45 0.93 12.48
N SER A 120 -4.41 0.93 11.63
CA SER A 120 -4.54 1.34 10.23
C SER A 120 -5.33 0.33 9.40
N PRO A 121 -6.26 0.79 8.56
CA PRO A 121 -6.92 -0.05 7.56
C PRO A 121 -5.97 -0.59 6.49
N HIS A 122 -4.75 -0.04 6.38
CA HIS A 122 -3.72 -0.48 5.43
C HIS A 122 -2.65 -1.37 6.08
N ARG A 123 -2.76 -1.68 7.36
CA ARG A 123 -1.78 -2.54 8.02
C ARG A 123 -1.71 -3.92 7.37
N TYR A 124 -0.53 -4.35 6.95
CA TYR A 124 -0.33 -5.64 6.28
C TYR A 124 -0.51 -6.82 7.25
N LEU A 125 0.27 -6.86 8.32
CA LEU A 125 0.30 -7.98 9.26
C LEU A 125 -0.54 -7.69 10.50
N THR A 126 -1.22 -8.72 10.97
CA THR A 126 -2.01 -8.73 12.21
C THR A 126 -1.68 -10.00 13.00
N PRO A 127 -2.04 -10.10 14.29
CA PRO A 127 -1.78 -11.32 15.06
C PRO A 127 -2.36 -12.59 14.43
N ASP A 128 -3.50 -12.49 13.74
CA ASP A 128 -4.16 -13.58 13.03
C ASP A 128 -3.65 -13.77 11.58
N PHE A 129 -2.76 -12.91 11.11
CA PHE A 129 -2.10 -13.02 9.81
C PHE A 129 -0.63 -12.55 9.92
N ALA A 130 0.16 -13.32 10.63
CA ALA A 130 1.58 -13.05 10.88
C ALA A 130 2.47 -13.90 9.96
N VAL A 131 3.74 -13.53 9.83
CA VAL A 131 4.77 -14.35 9.17
C VAL A 131 5.43 -15.30 10.15
N SER A 132 6.03 -16.38 9.63
CA SER A 132 6.80 -17.37 10.38
C SER A 132 8.19 -17.59 9.75
N GLU A 133 9.06 -18.33 10.45
CA GLU A 133 10.42 -18.65 9.98
C GLU A 133 10.44 -19.50 8.70
N ASP A 134 9.36 -20.25 8.44
CA ASP A 134 9.23 -21.07 7.23
C ASP A 134 8.74 -20.28 6.02
N ASP A 135 8.32 -19.05 6.21
CA ASP A 135 7.76 -18.27 5.11
C ASP A 135 8.82 -17.83 4.10
N VAL A 136 8.46 -17.97 2.85
CA VAL A 136 9.11 -17.31 1.73
C VAL A 136 8.13 -16.29 1.15
N VAL A 137 8.53 -15.04 1.18
CA VAL A 137 7.68 -13.91 0.84
C VAL A 137 8.02 -13.39 -0.55
N ALA A 138 7.00 -13.13 -1.36
CA ALA A 138 7.12 -12.31 -2.57
C ALA A 138 6.38 -10.98 -2.34
N ASP A 139 7.15 -9.89 -2.28
CA ASP A 139 6.68 -8.51 -2.09
C ASP A 139 6.57 -7.85 -3.47
N ILE A 140 5.36 -7.81 -4.02
CA ILE A 140 5.06 -7.26 -5.34
C ILE A 140 4.69 -5.78 -5.20
N GLY A 141 5.54 -4.91 -5.77
CA GLY A 141 5.50 -3.47 -5.54
C GLY A 141 6.18 -3.12 -4.22
N ALA A 142 7.46 -3.49 -4.09
CA ALA A 142 8.19 -3.32 -2.82
C ALA A 142 8.47 -1.85 -2.48
N ALA A 143 8.52 -0.95 -3.44
CA ALA A 143 8.81 0.47 -3.29
C ALA A 143 10.02 0.75 -2.36
N GLU A 144 9.82 1.31 -1.17
CA GLU A 144 10.86 1.53 -0.17
C GLU A 144 11.39 0.25 0.47
N GLY A 145 10.59 -0.84 0.45
CA GLY A 145 10.90 -2.11 1.09
C GLY A 145 10.60 -2.15 2.59
N ASN A 146 9.81 -1.22 3.11
CA ASN A 146 9.45 -1.16 4.53
C ASN A 146 8.79 -2.44 5.03
N PHE A 147 7.88 -3.04 4.23
CA PHE A 147 7.26 -4.33 4.57
C PHE A 147 8.30 -5.43 4.66
N SER A 148 9.06 -5.66 3.58
CA SER A 148 10.09 -6.70 3.55
C SER A 148 11.13 -6.51 4.64
N LEU A 149 11.56 -5.26 4.92
CA LEU A 149 12.52 -4.97 5.99
C LEU A 149 11.96 -5.31 7.38
N SER A 150 10.67 -5.11 7.62
CA SER A 150 10.03 -5.42 8.90
C SER A 150 9.91 -6.93 9.18
N VAL A 151 9.98 -7.77 8.14
CA VAL A 151 9.81 -9.22 8.24
C VAL A 151 11.06 -10.03 7.92
N ILE A 152 12.09 -9.45 7.28
CA ILE A 152 13.24 -10.18 6.73
C ILE A 152 13.94 -11.10 7.74
N GLU A 153 14.03 -10.73 9.01
CA GLU A 153 14.65 -11.56 10.04
C GLU A 153 13.74 -12.71 10.50
N LYS A 154 12.42 -12.55 10.34
CA LYS A 154 11.38 -13.48 10.80
C LYS A 154 10.95 -14.49 9.73
N VAL A 155 11.47 -14.40 8.52
CA VAL A 155 11.11 -15.26 7.39
C VAL A 155 12.35 -15.94 6.83
N ARG A 156 12.15 -16.98 6.04
CA ARG A 156 13.27 -17.69 5.40
C ARG A 156 13.88 -16.87 4.25
N LYS A 157 13.05 -16.22 3.44
CA LYS A 157 13.50 -15.43 2.28
C LYS A 157 12.46 -14.40 1.86
N CYS A 158 12.91 -13.30 1.26
CA CYS A 158 12.09 -12.30 0.58
C CYS A 158 12.54 -12.11 -0.86
N TYR A 159 11.60 -12.18 -1.80
CA TYR A 159 11.73 -11.73 -3.17
C TYR A 159 11.02 -10.39 -3.31
N LEU A 160 11.74 -9.33 -3.69
CA LEU A 160 11.21 -7.98 -3.78
C LEU A 160 11.10 -7.57 -5.25
N PHE A 161 9.89 -7.41 -5.75
CA PHE A 161 9.63 -6.94 -7.11
C PHE A 161 9.43 -5.44 -7.11
N GLU A 162 10.27 -4.74 -7.84
CA GLU A 162 10.19 -3.29 -7.99
C GLU A 162 10.70 -2.86 -9.37
N TYR A 163 9.82 -2.30 -10.20
CA TYR A 163 10.17 -1.92 -11.56
C TYR A 163 10.92 -0.59 -11.67
N ASN A 164 10.73 0.30 -10.69
CA ASN A 164 11.39 1.60 -10.67
C ASN A 164 12.87 1.44 -10.27
N ARG A 165 13.77 1.71 -11.19
CA ARG A 165 15.22 1.55 -11.00
C ARG A 165 15.79 2.33 -9.82
N ASP A 166 15.23 3.52 -9.51
CA ASP A 166 15.71 4.31 -8.37
C ASP A 166 15.33 3.63 -7.04
N TRP A 167 14.15 2.98 -6.97
CA TRP A 167 13.76 2.18 -5.82
C TRP A 167 14.56 0.88 -5.75
N ALA A 168 14.71 0.16 -6.85
CA ALA A 168 15.54 -1.05 -6.90
C ALA A 168 16.98 -0.76 -6.43
N GLY A 169 17.53 0.40 -6.79
CA GLY A 169 18.83 0.86 -6.29
C GLY A 169 18.85 1.07 -4.76
N ALA A 170 17.81 1.65 -4.19
CA ALA A 170 17.69 1.83 -2.73
C ALA A 170 17.48 0.49 -2.01
N LEU A 171 16.67 -0.40 -2.57
CA LEU A 171 16.45 -1.76 -2.05
C LEU A 171 17.74 -2.57 -2.02
N ASN A 172 18.56 -2.54 -3.07
CA ASN A 172 19.86 -3.23 -3.09
C ASN A 172 20.76 -2.80 -1.93
N VAL A 173 20.77 -1.49 -1.60
CA VAL A 173 21.53 -0.98 -0.46
C VAL A 173 20.90 -1.37 0.88
N THR A 174 19.59 -1.23 1.01
CA THR A 174 18.84 -1.57 2.24
C THR A 174 19.03 -3.05 2.60
N PHE A 175 18.95 -3.93 1.61
CA PHE A 175 18.96 -5.38 1.83
C PHE A 175 20.33 -6.05 1.67
N ALA A 176 21.38 -5.31 1.28
CA ALA A 176 22.74 -5.85 1.20
C ALA A 176 23.22 -6.61 2.45
N PRO A 177 22.91 -6.16 3.69
CA PRO A 177 23.32 -6.87 4.91
C PRO A 177 22.69 -8.27 5.06
N PHE A 178 21.60 -8.56 4.35
CA PHE A 178 20.86 -9.83 4.48
C PHE A 178 21.30 -10.89 3.45
N GLY A 179 22.21 -10.56 2.53
CA GLY A 179 22.75 -11.49 1.54
C GLY A 179 21.66 -12.19 0.73
N GLU A 180 21.77 -13.51 0.60
CA GLU A 180 20.84 -14.33 -0.20
C GLU A 180 19.42 -14.43 0.38
N LYS A 181 19.20 -13.94 1.61
CA LYS A 181 17.88 -13.91 2.23
C LYS A 181 16.94 -12.91 1.55
N ALA A 182 17.49 -11.92 0.83
CA ALA A 182 16.73 -10.94 0.06
C ALA A 182 17.16 -10.96 -1.41
N ALA A 183 16.22 -11.08 -2.32
CA ALA A 183 16.47 -11.02 -3.77
C ALA A 183 15.63 -9.89 -4.39
N ILE A 184 16.30 -8.88 -4.93
CA ILE A 184 15.65 -7.73 -5.58
C ILE A 184 15.50 -8.05 -7.07
N ILE A 185 14.26 -8.03 -7.57
CA ILE A 185 13.88 -8.32 -8.94
C ILE A 185 13.37 -7.04 -9.58
N ASN A 186 14.22 -6.41 -10.40
CA ASN A 186 13.87 -5.16 -11.07
C ASN A 186 13.03 -5.41 -12.32
N LYS A 187 11.84 -5.94 -12.13
CA LYS A 187 10.81 -6.17 -13.15
C LYS A 187 9.45 -5.74 -12.66
N MET A 188 8.57 -5.38 -13.59
CA MET A 188 7.16 -5.18 -13.33
C MET A 188 6.45 -6.54 -13.33
N VAL A 189 5.73 -6.85 -12.28
CA VAL A 189 4.86 -8.03 -12.28
C VAL A 189 3.60 -7.70 -13.07
N SER A 190 3.27 -8.55 -14.05
CA SER A 190 2.14 -8.34 -14.96
C SER A 190 1.66 -9.65 -15.59
N ASP A 191 0.86 -9.56 -16.64
CA ASP A 191 0.31 -10.71 -17.38
C ASP A 191 1.19 -11.21 -18.55
N ARG A 192 2.45 -10.72 -18.65
CA ARG A 192 3.38 -11.11 -19.71
C ARG A 192 4.81 -11.30 -19.18
N ASN A 193 5.64 -12.00 -19.96
CA ASN A 193 7.07 -12.17 -19.74
C ASN A 193 7.85 -11.48 -20.83
N ASP A 194 8.72 -10.53 -20.45
CA ASP A 194 9.73 -9.91 -21.33
C ASP A 194 10.90 -9.41 -20.48
N ASP A 195 11.80 -8.61 -21.04
CA ASP A 195 12.98 -8.10 -20.33
C ASP A 195 12.61 -7.25 -19.10
N SER A 196 11.47 -6.57 -19.13
CA SER A 196 10.99 -5.63 -18.10
C SER A 196 9.79 -6.15 -17.31
N HIS A 197 9.15 -7.23 -17.74
CA HIS A 197 7.97 -7.79 -17.10
C HIS A 197 8.15 -9.27 -16.73
N ILE A 198 7.41 -9.72 -15.74
CA ILE A 198 7.36 -11.12 -15.33
C ILE A 198 5.94 -11.48 -14.87
N ARG A 199 5.47 -12.67 -15.27
CA ARG A 199 4.25 -13.25 -14.73
C ARG A 199 4.54 -13.94 -13.41
N LEU A 200 3.65 -13.81 -12.44
CA LEU A 200 3.75 -14.57 -11.18
C LEU A 200 3.68 -16.07 -11.42
N ASP A 201 2.85 -16.55 -12.34
CA ASP A 201 2.79 -17.99 -12.69
C ASP A 201 4.18 -18.52 -13.06
N THR A 202 4.92 -17.81 -13.92
CA THR A 202 6.26 -18.21 -14.33
C THR A 202 7.25 -18.19 -13.16
N PHE A 203 7.24 -17.12 -12.37
CA PHE A 203 8.11 -16.99 -11.22
C PHE A 203 7.84 -18.07 -10.15
N LEU A 204 6.55 -18.31 -9.83
CA LEU A 204 6.14 -19.24 -8.80
C LEU A 204 6.26 -20.73 -9.24
N ASP A 205 6.36 -21.02 -10.52
CA ASP A 205 6.69 -22.36 -11.01
C ASP A 205 8.16 -22.72 -10.73
N GLU A 206 9.05 -21.73 -10.82
CA GLU A 206 10.48 -21.86 -10.46
C GLU A 206 10.69 -21.79 -8.94
N HIS A 207 9.85 -21.05 -8.21
CA HIS A 207 9.95 -20.80 -6.78
C HIS A 207 8.72 -21.34 -6.02
N LYS A 208 8.57 -22.67 -6.03
CA LYS A 208 7.44 -23.39 -5.43
C LYS A 208 7.36 -23.27 -3.90
N ASP A 209 8.39 -22.80 -3.27
CA ASP A 209 8.50 -22.61 -1.83
C ASP A 209 7.93 -21.25 -1.35
N VAL A 210 7.53 -20.35 -2.23
CA VAL A 210 6.86 -19.09 -1.84
C VAL A 210 5.52 -19.38 -1.17
N THR A 211 5.32 -18.89 0.04
CA THR A 211 4.14 -19.12 0.89
C THR A 211 3.27 -17.89 1.07
N LEU A 212 3.81 -16.70 0.86
CA LEU A 212 3.12 -15.43 1.06
C LEU A 212 3.38 -14.47 -0.11
N LEU A 213 2.30 -13.96 -0.70
CA LEU A 213 2.35 -12.84 -1.64
C LEU A 213 1.85 -11.57 -0.94
N LYS A 214 2.60 -10.47 -1.01
CA LYS A 214 2.08 -9.12 -0.77
C LYS A 214 1.94 -8.42 -2.12
N ILE A 215 0.78 -7.88 -2.44
CA ILE A 215 0.47 -7.23 -3.72
C ILE A 215 -0.05 -5.82 -3.45
N ASP A 216 0.76 -4.83 -3.83
CA ASP A 216 0.46 -3.41 -3.71
C ASP A 216 1.19 -2.66 -4.86
N VAL A 217 0.51 -2.46 -5.99
CA VAL A 217 1.12 -2.10 -7.28
C VAL A 217 0.50 -0.85 -7.93
N ASP A 218 -0.05 0.05 -7.12
CA ASP A 218 -0.54 1.38 -7.55
C ASP A 218 -1.50 1.36 -8.76
N GLY A 219 -2.42 0.37 -8.81
CA GLY A 219 -3.47 0.29 -9.81
C GLY A 219 -3.21 -0.70 -10.98
N ALA A 220 -2.11 -1.46 -10.93
CA ALA A 220 -1.80 -2.55 -11.87
C ALA A 220 -2.26 -3.94 -11.36
N GLU A 221 -3.13 -3.98 -10.34
CA GLU A 221 -3.58 -5.21 -9.69
C GLU A 221 -4.22 -6.20 -10.67
N GLU A 222 -4.95 -5.70 -11.67
CA GLU A 222 -5.62 -6.54 -12.67
C GLU A 222 -4.59 -7.29 -13.53
N GLU A 223 -3.51 -6.62 -13.96
CA GLU A 223 -2.43 -7.24 -14.72
C GLU A 223 -1.69 -8.29 -13.88
N VAL A 224 -1.43 -8.00 -12.60
CA VAL A 224 -0.84 -8.97 -11.68
C VAL A 224 -1.73 -10.20 -11.53
N MET A 225 -3.04 -10.02 -11.33
CA MET A 225 -3.98 -11.13 -11.16
C MET A 225 -4.13 -11.97 -12.44
N ARG A 226 -4.10 -11.36 -13.63
CA ARG A 226 -4.05 -12.12 -14.90
C ARG A 226 -2.75 -12.93 -15.04
N GLY A 227 -1.65 -12.42 -14.47
CA GLY A 227 -0.34 -13.09 -14.48
C GLY A 227 -0.16 -14.19 -13.44
N CYS A 228 -1.16 -14.45 -12.56
CA CYS A 228 -1.09 -15.48 -11.52
C CYS A 228 -2.27 -16.49 -11.55
N LEU A 229 -2.99 -16.60 -12.67
CA LEU A 229 -4.19 -17.42 -12.76
C LEU A 229 -3.92 -18.92 -12.55
N GLU A 230 -2.80 -19.45 -13.02
CA GLU A 230 -2.47 -20.86 -12.87
C GLU A 230 -2.15 -21.20 -11.40
N ILE A 231 -1.48 -20.31 -10.70
CA ILE A 231 -1.23 -20.45 -9.26
C ILE A 231 -2.54 -20.38 -8.46
N LEU A 232 -3.47 -19.51 -8.85
CA LEU A 232 -4.78 -19.43 -8.20
C LEU A 232 -5.61 -20.69 -8.42
N LYS A 233 -5.54 -21.32 -9.59
CA LYS A 233 -6.19 -22.61 -9.90
C LYS A 233 -5.53 -23.78 -9.19
N SER A 234 -4.25 -23.71 -8.90
CA SER A 234 -3.52 -24.76 -8.20
C SER A 234 -3.97 -24.82 -6.74
N ASN A 235 -4.30 -25.96 -6.18
CA ASN A 235 -4.68 -26.09 -4.76
C ASN A 235 -3.50 -25.96 -3.78
N ARG A 236 -2.42 -25.30 -4.17
CA ARG A 236 -1.23 -25.08 -3.37
C ARG A 236 -1.54 -24.16 -2.17
N PRO A 237 -1.09 -24.49 -0.96
CA PRO A 237 -1.19 -23.57 0.18
C PRO A 237 -0.52 -22.24 -0.14
N LEU A 238 -1.24 -21.16 0.05
CA LEU A 238 -0.77 -19.82 -0.24
C LEU A 238 -1.51 -18.79 0.60
N ARG A 239 -0.80 -17.77 1.05
CA ARG A 239 -1.37 -16.60 1.72
C ARG A 239 -1.16 -15.37 0.85
N ILE A 240 -2.15 -14.49 0.81
CA ILE A 240 -2.11 -13.28 -0.03
C ILE A 240 -2.55 -12.09 0.80
N LEU A 241 -1.70 -11.05 0.82
CA LEU A 241 -2.03 -9.68 1.21
C LEU A 241 -2.27 -8.90 -0.08
N PHE A 242 -3.47 -8.37 -0.25
CA PHE A 242 -3.85 -7.71 -1.48
C PHE A 242 -4.45 -6.33 -1.20
N CYS A 243 -3.82 -5.26 -1.67
CA CYS A 243 -4.31 -3.89 -1.52
C CYS A 243 -5.49 -3.64 -2.45
N THR A 244 -6.57 -3.04 -1.92
CA THR A 244 -7.85 -2.89 -2.61
C THR A 244 -8.36 -1.44 -2.66
N TYR A 245 -7.52 -0.49 -2.26
CA TYR A 245 -7.91 0.93 -2.19
C TYR A 245 -7.69 1.72 -3.48
N HIS A 246 -7.02 1.14 -4.47
CA HIS A 246 -6.64 1.87 -5.69
C HIS A 246 -7.83 2.18 -6.60
N LYS A 247 -8.75 1.24 -6.81
CA LYS A 247 -9.95 1.46 -7.64
C LYS A 247 -11.23 1.17 -6.87
N ALA A 248 -12.31 1.85 -7.26
CA ALA A 248 -13.62 1.55 -6.71
C ALA A 248 -14.06 0.12 -7.11
N GLY A 249 -14.47 -0.68 -6.12
CA GLY A 249 -14.92 -2.05 -6.33
C GLY A 249 -13.82 -3.12 -6.26
N ASP A 250 -12.54 -2.76 -6.13
CA ASP A 250 -11.43 -3.72 -6.03
C ASP A 250 -11.63 -4.71 -4.89
N GLU A 251 -12.06 -4.26 -3.71
CA GLU A 251 -12.32 -5.15 -2.57
C GLU A 251 -13.28 -6.28 -2.95
N ARG A 252 -14.42 -5.95 -3.54
CA ARG A 252 -15.42 -6.94 -3.94
C ARG A 252 -14.89 -7.84 -5.06
N THR A 253 -14.33 -7.24 -6.10
CA THR A 253 -13.82 -7.96 -7.27
C THR A 253 -12.80 -9.02 -6.86
N TYR A 254 -11.82 -8.65 -6.02
CA TYR A 254 -10.75 -9.58 -5.64
C TYR A 254 -11.15 -10.51 -4.50
N THR A 255 -12.10 -10.12 -3.64
CA THR A 255 -12.72 -11.05 -2.68
C THR A 255 -13.46 -12.15 -3.41
N ASP A 256 -14.32 -11.81 -4.37
CA ASP A 256 -15.10 -12.79 -5.15
C ASP A 256 -14.14 -13.70 -5.94
N LEU A 257 -13.12 -13.14 -6.60
CA LEU A 257 -12.14 -13.92 -7.36
C LEU A 257 -11.37 -14.90 -6.48
N LEU A 258 -10.79 -14.45 -5.36
CA LEU A 258 -10.00 -15.31 -4.49
C LEU A 258 -10.88 -16.37 -3.79
N THR A 259 -12.11 -16.02 -3.43
CA THR A 259 -13.07 -16.97 -2.87
C THR A 259 -13.43 -18.05 -3.90
N HIS A 260 -13.62 -17.68 -5.17
CA HIS A 260 -13.86 -18.65 -6.27
C HIS A 260 -12.71 -19.68 -6.38
N TYR A 261 -11.47 -19.25 -6.13
CA TYR A 261 -10.29 -20.13 -6.13
C TYR A 261 -10.01 -20.80 -4.76
N GLY A 262 -10.99 -20.84 -3.85
CA GLY A 262 -10.93 -21.58 -2.60
C GLY A 262 -10.19 -20.89 -1.45
N PHE A 263 -9.89 -19.59 -1.56
CA PHE A 263 -9.33 -18.84 -0.44
C PHE A 263 -10.42 -18.41 0.54
N ARG A 264 -10.09 -18.44 1.82
CA ARG A 264 -10.83 -17.71 2.85
C ARG A 264 -10.31 -16.28 2.88
N VAL A 265 -11.19 -15.32 2.58
CA VAL A 265 -10.85 -13.91 2.45
C VAL A 265 -11.43 -13.11 3.60
N LYS A 266 -10.60 -12.23 4.20
CA LYS A 266 -10.99 -11.31 5.27
C LYS A 266 -10.52 -9.89 4.91
N PRO A 267 -11.40 -8.89 4.80
CA PRO A 267 -10.99 -7.51 4.61
C PRO A 267 -10.33 -6.93 5.87
N SER A 268 -9.50 -5.90 5.70
CA SER A 268 -9.00 -5.11 6.82
C SER A 268 -10.15 -4.35 7.49
N ARG A 269 -10.02 -4.06 8.78
CA ARG A 269 -10.97 -3.18 9.50
C ARG A 269 -10.74 -1.74 9.05
N GLY A 270 -11.83 -0.96 8.96
CA GLY A 270 -11.79 0.45 8.63
C GLY A 270 -11.67 0.75 7.13
N TYR A 271 -11.57 2.02 6.79
CA TYR A 271 -11.54 2.50 5.41
C TYR A 271 -10.49 3.58 5.20
N MET A 272 -10.01 3.70 3.98
CA MET A 272 -9.18 4.79 3.48
C MET A 272 -10.02 5.77 2.66
N ILE A 273 -9.57 7.01 2.57
CA ILE A 273 -10.17 8.05 1.71
C ILE A 273 -9.18 8.43 0.62
N PRO A 274 -9.17 7.76 -0.53
CA PRO A 274 -8.26 8.05 -1.62
C PRO A 274 -8.67 9.32 -2.36
N PHE A 275 -8.61 10.48 -1.69
CA PHE A 275 -9.06 11.78 -2.18
C PHE A 275 -8.33 12.27 -3.44
N TYR A 276 -7.20 11.69 -3.77
CA TYR A 276 -6.42 11.96 -4.98
C TYR A 276 -6.99 11.27 -6.22
N ASP A 277 -7.82 10.25 -6.06
CA ASP A 277 -8.49 9.58 -7.16
C ASP A 277 -9.63 10.45 -7.72
N LYS A 278 -9.50 10.84 -8.99
CA LYS A 278 -10.51 11.66 -9.68
C LYS A 278 -11.81 10.91 -9.96
N LYS A 279 -11.79 9.59 -9.88
CA LYS A 279 -12.94 8.71 -10.11
C LYS A 279 -13.58 8.23 -8.80
N ILE A 280 -13.16 8.80 -7.68
CA ILE A 280 -13.73 8.42 -6.37
C ILE A 280 -15.24 8.69 -6.35
N ILE A 281 -16.03 7.68 -6.01
CA ILE A 281 -17.49 7.70 -5.93
C ILE A 281 -17.95 7.51 -4.48
N ALA A 282 -19.22 7.88 -4.20
CA ALA A 282 -19.83 7.65 -2.90
C ALA A 282 -19.74 6.16 -2.50
N PRO A 283 -19.56 5.87 -1.21
CA PRO A 283 -19.42 6.78 -0.04
C PRO A 283 -18.03 7.39 0.11
N TRP A 284 -17.16 7.35 -0.92
CA TRP A 284 -15.77 7.86 -0.98
C TRP A 284 -14.81 7.17 -0.01
N LEU A 285 -15.19 6.01 0.48
CA LEU A 285 -14.44 5.16 1.39
C LEU A 285 -14.07 3.86 0.68
N ARG A 286 -12.86 3.36 0.92
CA ARG A 286 -12.38 2.08 0.37
C ARG A 286 -11.68 1.28 1.46
N ARG A 287 -11.85 -0.05 1.47
CA ARG A 287 -11.01 -0.93 2.30
C ARG A 287 -9.55 -0.81 1.88
N GLY A 288 -8.64 -0.86 2.86
CA GLY A 288 -7.22 -0.78 2.57
C GLY A 288 -6.72 -2.02 1.84
N LEU A 289 -7.02 -3.19 2.38
CA LEU A 289 -6.58 -4.47 1.83
C LEU A 289 -7.49 -5.63 2.24
N ILE A 290 -7.29 -6.77 1.58
CA ILE A 290 -7.82 -8.07 1.97
C ILE A 290 -6.69 -9.04 2.29
N ARG A 291 -6.94 -9.99 3.22
CA ARG A 291 -6.06 -11.10 3.56
C ARG A 291 -6.73 -12.39 3.16
N ALA A 292 -6.05 -13.19 2.36
CA ALA A 292 -6.58 -14.44 1.84
C ALA A 292 -5.67 -15.61 2.23
N ILE A 293 -6.25 -16.73 2.62
CA ILE A 293 -5.55 -17.94 3.09
C ILE A 293 -6.19 -19.15 2.43
N ARG A 294 -5.35 -20.02 1.87
CA ARG A 294 -5.74 -21.33 1.36
C ARG A 294 -4.80 -22.40 1.87
#